data_63bbd63f276d77c2b7aa2e3a3925c637
#
_entry.id   63bbd63f276d77c2b7aa2e3a3925c637
#
_cell.length_a   1.000
_cell.length_b   1.000
_cell.length_c   1.000
_cell.angle_alpha   90.00
_cell.angle_beta   90.00
_cell.angle_gamma   90.00
#
_symmetry.space_group_name_H-M   'P 1'
#
loop_
_entity.id
_entity.type
_entity.pdbx_description
1 polymer ?
#
loop_
_entity_poly.entity_id
_entity_poly.type
_entity_poly.pdbx_seq_one_letter_code
_entity_poly.pdbx_strand_id
1 'polypeptide(L)'
;QHFMLYSSLECAGNYSSLLHVVSVCVDKANAILELDSMDIDGKEIQPENYDIRLSNISFSYDKRKIIDDISRSIPQKTTTAIVGPSGGGKSTLCNLIARFWDVDSGEVTLGGVNVKDYSMNSLMRNFSFVFQSVYLFADTIENNIKFGRQDASHEEVVEAAKKACCHDFQQTS
;
A
#
# COMPACT_ATOMS: atom_id res chain seq x y z
N GLN A 1 -49.28 40.11 -12.53
CA GLN A 1 -48.70 39.91 -11.19
C GLN A 1 -48.53 38.42 -10.87
N HIS A 2 -49.47 37.53 -11.20
CA HIS A 2 -49.37 36.10 -10.91
C HIS A 2 -48.20 35.38 -11.60
N PHE A 3 -47.86 35.80 -12.83
CA PHE A 3 -46.74 35.19 -13.59
C PHE A 3 -45.38 35.46 -12.97
N MET A 4 -45.14 36.64 -12.38
CA MET A 4 -43.90 36.98 -11.71
C MET A 4 -43.71 36.18 -10.41
N LEU A 5 -44.77 35.94 -9.68
CA LEU A 5 -44.71 35.10 -8.46
C LEU A 5 -44.38 33.65 -8.76
N TYR A 6 -44.93 33.09 -9.85
CA TYR A 6 -44.67 31.73 -10.27
C TYR A 6 -43.21 31.55 -10.72
N SER A 7 -42.71 32.48 -11.54
CA SER A 7 -41.30 32.49 -11.97
C SER A 7 -40.32 32.61 -10.81
N SER A 8 -40.65 33.41 -9.80
CA SER A 8 -39.80 33.55 -8.61
C SER A 8 -39.76 32.28 -7.73
N LEU A 9 -40.90 31.58 -7.62
CA LEU A 9 -41.00 30.31 -6.93
C LEU A 9 -40.24 29.21 -7.66
N GLU A 10 -40.32 29.14 -8.96
CA GLU A 10 -39.57 28.18 -9.80
C GLU A 10 -38.06 28.43 -9.70
N CYS A 11 -37.64 29.68 -9.72
CA CYS A 11 -36.25 30.08 -9.53
C CYS A 11 -35.72 29.67 -8.14
N ALA A 12 -36.50 29.91 -7.09
CA ALA A 12 -36.16 29.52 -5.73
C ALA A 12 -36.00 27.98 -5.57
N GLY A 13 -36.89 27.21 -6.23
CA GLY A 13 -36.81 25.75 -6.28
C GLY A 13 -35.52 25.25 -6.94
N ASN A 14 -35.14 25.87 -8.06
CA ASN A 14 -33.91 25.53 -8.79
C ASN A 14 -32.67 25.88 -7.98
N TYR A 15 -32.62 27.01 -7.28
CA TYR A 15 -31.53 27.37 -6.38
C TYR A 15 -31.43 26.42 -5.21
N SER A 16 -32.53 25.98 -4.62
CA SER A 16 -32.53 24.99 -3.52
C SER A 16 -31.94 23.66 -3.95
N SER A 17 -32.30 23.18 -5.15
CA SER A 17 -31.75 21.96 -5.73
C SER A 17 -30.23 22.08 -5.97
N LEU A 18 -29.80 23.22 -6.52
CA LEU A 18 -28.37 23.48 -6.75
C LEU A 18 -27.58 23.50 -5.44
N LEU A 19 -28.10 24.18 -4.40
CA LEU A 19 -27.49 24.22 -3.08
C LEU A 19 -27.37 22.83 -2.46
N HIS A 20 -28.40 21.99 -2.64
CA HIS A 20 -28.36 20.61 -2.16
C HIS A 20 -27.25 19.79 -2.85
N VAL A 21 -27.11 19.90 -4.17
CA VAL A 21 -26.02 19.23 -4.91
C VAL A 21 -24.65 19.70 -4.42
N VAL A 22 -24.47 21.01 -4.25
CA VAL A 22 -23.21 21.58 -3.73
C VAL A 22 -22.92 21.04 -2.33
N SER A 23 -23.91 21.01 -1.43
CA SER A 23 -23.75 20.47 -0.07
C SER A 23 -23.29 19.01 -0.12
N VAL A 24 -23.95 18.16 -0.91
CA VAL A 24 -23.55 16.75 -1.06
C VAL A 24 -22.13 16.59 -1.61
N CYS A 25 -21.72 17.45 -2.55
CA CYS A 25 -20.36 17.43 -3.07
C CYS A 25 -19.32 17.83 -2.01
N VAL A 26 -19.63 18.87 -1.23
CA VAL A 26 -18.77 19.34 -0.14
C VAL A 26 -18.67 18.28 0.95
N ASP A 27 -19.79 17.66 1.35
CA ASP A 27 -19.80 16.61 2.35
C ASP A 27 -18.96 15.40 1.92
N LYS A 28 -19.04 14.99 0.64
CA LYS A 28 -18.19 13.93 0.09
C LYS A 28 -16.72 14.32 0.05
N ALA A 29 -16.42 15.56 -0.31
CA ALA A 29 -15.03 16.04 -0.31
C ALA A 29 -14.46 16.07 1.10
N ASN A 30 -15.22 16.58 2.07
CA ASN A 30 -14.82 16.59 3.47
C ASN A 30 -14.63 15.17 4.01
N ALA A 31 -15.53 14.25 3.70
CA ALA A 31 -15.39 12.85 4.11
C ALA A 31 -14.09 12.20 3.60
N ILE A 32 -13.61 12.59 2.42
CA ILE A 32 -12.32 12.12 1.89
C ILE A 32 -11.15 12.80 2.61
N LEU A 33 -11.27 14.10 2.90
CA LEU A 33 -10.22 14.88 3.59
C LEU A 33 -10.09 14.49 5.07
N GLU A 34 -11.16 14.00 5.67
CA GLU A 34 -11.22 13.54 7.07
C GLU A 34 -10.83 12.06 7.23
N LEU A 35 -10.50 11.35 6.13
CA LEU A 35 -9.99 9.99 6.23
C LEU A 35 -8.67 10.00 7.01
N ASP A 36 -8.61 9.17 8.05
CA ASP A 36 -7.38 8.96 8.78
C ASP A 36 -6.31 8.41 7.84
N SER A 37 -5.24 9.18 7.66
CA SER A 37 -4.07 8.71 6.94
C SER A 37 -3.22 7.83 7.84
N MET A 38 -2.62 6.79 7.28
CA MET A 38 -1.66 5.98 8.01
C MET A 38 -0.51 6.87 8.48
N ASP A 39 -0.13 6.76 9.76
CA ASP A 39 1.04 7.44 10.30
C ASP A 39 2.30 6.88 9.63
N ILE A 40 2.89 7.67 8.77
CA ILE A 40 4.14 7.33 8.07
C ILE A 40 5.37 7.95 8.74
N ASP A 41 5.16 8.81 9.74
CA ASP A 41 6.20 9.50 10.48
C ASP A 41 6.70 8.56 11.59
N GLY A 42 7.91 8.12 11.45
CA GLY A 42 8.57 7.25 12.41
C GLY A 42 10.04 7.61 12.51
N LYS A 43 10.81 6.75 13.14
CA LYS A 43 12.25 6.94 13.29
C LYS A 43 12.99 6.32 12.12
N GLU A 44 14.10 6.94 11.74
CA GLU A 44 15.07 6.31 10.86
C GLU A 44 15.78 5.21 11.67
N ILE A 45 15.41 3.95 11.42
CA ILE A 45 15.93 2.79 12.14
C ILE A 45 16.59 1.85 11.15
N GLN A 46 17.82 1.47 11.43
CA GLN A 46 18.49 0.38 10.75
C GLN A 46 18.45 -0.84 11.67
N PRO A 47 17.76 -1.93 11.28
CA PRO A 47 17.65 -3.10 12.14
C PRO A 47 19.01 -3.81 12.27
N GLU A 48 19.32 -4.32 13.47
CA GLU A 48 20.54 -5.11 13.72
C GLU A 48 20.45 -6.52 13.10
N ASN A 49 19.24 -7.03 12.95
CA ASN A 49 18.93 -8.29 12.28
C ASN A 49 17.60 -8.16 11.53
N TYR A 50 17.29 -9.14 10.69
CA TYR A 50 16.10 -9.13 9.83
C TYR A 50 15.09 -10.22 10.21
N ASP A 51 15.07 -10.63 11.47
CA ASP A 51 14.03 -11.51 11.97
C ASP A 51 12.70 -10.79 11.95
N ILE A 52 11.67 -11.42 11.39
CA ILE A 52 10.29 -10.92 11.40
C ILE A 52 9.53 -11.72 12.45
N ARG A 53 8.81 -11.03 13.33
CA ARG A 53 7.95 -11.67 14.30
C ARG A 53 6.55 -11.07 14.25
N LEU A 54 5.58 -11.95 14.25
CA LEU A 54 4.15 -11.64 14.33
C LEU A 54 3.68 -12.10 15.70
N SER A 55 3.07 -11.22 16.49
CA SER A 55 2.59 -11.50 17.84
C SER A 55 1.09 -11.18 17.92
N ASN A 56 0.26 -12.23 17.97
CA ASN A 56 -1.20 -12.15 18.13
C ASN A 56 -1.88 -11.15 17.18
N ILE A 57 -1.42 -11.11 15.92
CA ILE A 57 -1.95 -10.15 14.94
C ILE A 57 -3.35 -10.56 14.49
N SER A 58 -4.23 -9.55 14.45
CA SER A 58 -5.54 -9.64 13.80
C SER A 58 -5.72 -8.48 12.84
N PHE A 59 -6.47 -8.72 11.75
CA PHE A 59 -6.72 -7.69 10.75
C PHE A 59 -8.03 -7.95 10.01
N SER A 60 -8.75 -6.88 9.73
CA SER A 60 -10.01 -6.87 8.99
C SER A 60 -9.97 -5.84 7.87
N TYR A 61 -10.52 -6.16 6.71
CA TYR A 61 -10.94 -5.14 5.75
C TYR A 61 -12.39 -4.77 6.07
N ASP A 62 -12.62 -3.54 6.48
CA ASP A 62 -13.91 -3.07 6.99
C ASP A 62 -14.44 -3.97 8.12
N LYS A 63 -15.52 -4.70 7.86
CA LYS A 63 -16.16 -5.59 8.84
C LYS A 63 -15.76 -7.07 8.67
N ARG A 64 -14.96 -7.40 7.65
CA ARG A 64 -14.57 -8.79 7.37
C ARG A 64 -13.20 -9.09 7.96
N LYS A 65 -13.17 -9.91 8.98
CA LYS A 65 -11.91 -10.41 9.56
C LYS A 65 -11.23 -11.35 8.57
N ILE A 66 -9.95 -11.07 8.29
CA ILE A 66 -9.13 -11.83 7.33
C ILE A 66 -8.01 -12.57 8.06
N ILE A 67 -7.40 -11.93 9.05
CA ILE A 67 -6.35 -12.50 9.89
C ILE A 67 -6.89 -12.51 11.32
N ASP A 68 -6.73 -13.63 12.02
CA ASP A 68 -7.24 -13.83 13.37
C ASP A 68 -6.19 -14.49 14.24
N ASP A 69 -5.66 -13.74 15.19
CA ASP A 69 -4.74 -14.17 16.25
C ASP A 69 -3.55 -15.01 15.74
N ILE A 70 -2.85 -14.49 14.74
CA ILE A 70 -1.68 -15.18 14.18
C ILE A 70 -0.40 -14.75 14.92
N SER A 71 0.34 -15.75 15.40
CA SER A 71 1.68 -15.58 15.95
C SER A 71 2.67 -16.48 15.21
N ARG A 72 3.74 -15.88 14.66
CA ARG A 72 4.79 -16.61 13.92
C ARG A 72 6.11 -15.85 14.01
N SER A 73 7.20 -16.61 13.84
CA SER A 73 8.55 -16.06 13.69
C SER A 73 9.14 -16.54 12.36
N ILE A 74 9.75 -15.61 11.63
CA ILE A 74 10.44 -15.85 10.37
C ILE A 74 11.89 -15.40 10.58
N PRO A 75 12.81 -16.34 10.82
CA PRO A 75 14.22 -15.99 11.04
C PRO A 75 14.85 -15.43 9.76
N GLN A 76 15.82 -14.52 9.93
CA GLN A 76 16.60 -14.02 8.80
C GLN A 76 17.32 -15.16 8.05
N LYS A 77 17.60 -14.96 6.77
CA LYS A 77 18.28 -15.94 5.90
C LYS A 77 17.54 -17.28 5.76
N THR A 78 16.23 -17.30 6.03
CA THR A 78 15.37 -18.46 5.79
C THR A 78 14.40 -18.20 4.64
N THR A 79 13.91 -19.28 4.04
CA THR A 79 12.81 -19.23 3.09
C THR A 79 11.56 -19.76 3.77
N THR A 80 10.50 -18.97 3.81
CA THR A 80 9.22 -19.35 4.40
C THR A 80 8.15 -19.39 3.33
N ALA A 81 7.44 -20.52 3.22
CA ALA A 81 6.29 -20.67 2.34
C ALA A 81 4.98 -20.47 3.13
N ILE A 82 4.11 -19.57 2.63
CA ILE A 82 2.77 -19.34 3.16
C ILE A 82 1.79 -20.09 2.27
N VAL A 83 1.18 -21.15 2.79
CA VAL A 83 0.26 -22.01 2.05
C VAL A 83 -1.15 -21.90 2.61
N GLY A 84 -2.16 -22.12 1.77
CA GLY A 84 -3.58 -22.06 2.16
C GLY A 84 -4.51 -21.84 0.96
N PRO A 85 -5.82 -21.92 1.16
CA PRO A 85 -6.81 -21.74 0.10
C PRO A 85 -6.77 -20.33 -0.50
N SER A 86 -7.37 -20.17 -1.69
CA SER A 86 -7.58 -18.86 -2.29
C SER A 86 -8.46 -18.01 -1.37
N GLY A 87 -8.12 -16.73 -1.20
CA GLY A 87 -8.82 -15.83 -0.26
C GLY A 87 -8.49 -16.06 1.23
N GLY A 88 -7.58 -16.97 1.57
CA GLY A 88 -7.17 -17.27 2.96
C GLY A 88 -6.21 -16.27 3.59
N GLY A 89 -6.11 -15.03 3.10
CA GLY A 89 -5.32 -13.97 3.73
C GLY A 89 -3.81 -14.00 3.49
N LYS A 90 -3.29 -14.89 2.61
CA LYS A 90 -1.84 -15.02 2.36
C LYS A 90 -1.18 -13.70 1.91
N SER A 91 -1.75 -13.07 0.91
CA SER A 91 -1.26 -11.77 0.41
C SER A 91 -1.46 -10.66 1.44
N THR A 92 -2.58 -10.69 2.17
CA THR A 92 -2.84 -9.76 3.27
C THR A 92 -1.76 -9.88 4.35
N LEU A 93 -1.36 -11.09 4.71
CA LEU A 93 -0.30 -11.30 5.68
C LEU A 93 1.04 -10.69 5.22
N CYS A 94 1.42 -10.88 3.94
CA CYS A 94 2.60 -10.24 3.37
C CYS A 94 2.50 -8.70 3.41
N ASN A 95 1.32 -8.15 3.10
CA ASN A 95 1.08 -6.71 3.13
C ASN A 95 1.18 -6.14 4.56
N LEU A 96 0.72 -6.88 5.57
CA LEU A 96 0.85 -6.49 6.98
C LEU A 96 2.31 -6.52 7.46
N ILE A 97 3.08 -7.52 7.02
CA ILE A 97 4.52 -7.59 7.32
C ILE A 97 5.26 -6.36 6.78
N ALA A 98 4.87 -5.90 5.59
CA ALA A 98 5.45 -4.72 4.96
C ALA A 98 4.83 -3.40 5.42
N ARG A 99 3.85 -3.47 6.31
CA ARG A 99 3.11 -2.30 6.76
C ARG A 99 2.45 -1.51 5.62
N PHE A 100 1.89 -2.20 4.60
CA PHE A 100 0.95 -1.56 3.66
C PHE A 100 -0.41 -1.30 4.31
N TRP A 101 -0.69 -1.99 5.43
CA TRP A 101 -1.81 -1.79 6.33
C TRP A 101 -1.33 -1.99 7.76
N ASP A 102 -1.86 -1.23 8.68
CA ASP A 102 -1.64 -1.48 10.11
C ASP A 102 -2.54 -2.60 10.62
N VAL A 103 -2.04 -3.42 11.54
CA VAL A 103 -2.84 -4.46 12.19
C VAL A 103 -3.87 -3.82 13.14
N ASP A 104 -5.05 -4.44 13.25
CA ASP A 104 -6.09 -4.02 14.20
C ASP A 104 -5.67 -4.31 15.64
N SER A 105 -4.99 -5.44 15.86
CA SER A 105 -4.44 -5.82 17.16
C SER A 105 -3.18 -6.66 17.00
N GLY A 106 -2.40 -6.76 18.07
CA GLY A 106 -1.09 -7.39 18.06
C GLY A 106 -0.01 -6.50 17.49
N GLU A 107 1.13 -7.10 17.14
CA GLU A 107 2.27 -6.36 16.61
C GLU A 107 3.05 -7.16 15.57
N VAL A 108 3.66 -6.45 14.64
CA VAL A 108 4.65 -6.97 13.70
C VAL A 108 5.99 -6.31 14.02
N THR A 109 7.04 -7.09 14.18
CA THR A 109 8.39 -6.56 14.44
C THR A 109 9.37 -7.00 13.37
N LEU A 110 10.30 -6.10 13.02
CA LEU A 110 11.46 -6.35 12.18
C LEU A 110 12.71 -6.06 13.01
N GLY A 111 13.58 -7.07 13.19
CA GLY A 111 14.77 -6.92 14.02
C GLY A 111 14.45 -6.61 15.48
N GLY A 112 13.29 -7.04 15.98
CA GLY A 112 12.84 -6.78 17.36
C GLY A 112 12.20 -5.41 17.58
N VAL A 113 12.14 -4.55 16.57
CA VAL A 113 11.47 -3.23 16.63
C VAL A 113 10.14 -3.29 15.92
N ASN A 114 9.08 -2.70 16.49
CA ASN A 114 7.77 -2.66 15.87
C ASN A 114 7.84 -1.90 14.55
N VAL A 115 7.23 -2.46 13.50
CA VAL A 115 7.23 -1.81 12.16
C VAL A 115 6.56 -0.45 12.17
N LYS A 116 5.70 -0.16 13.15
CA LYS A 116 5.07 1.16 13.34
C LYS A 116 6.05 2.24 13.82
N ASP A 117 7.14 1.85 14.45
CA ASP A 117 8.15 2.79 14.96
C ASP A 117 9.14 3.26 13.87
N TYR A 118 9.20 2.53 12.75
CA TYR A 118 10.01 2.91 11.60
C TYR A 118 9.35 4.04 10.83
N SER A 119 10.15 5.01 10.33
CA SER A 119 9.68 5.82 9.20
C SER A 119 9.41 4.92 7.99
N MET A 120 8.41 5.26 7.18
CA MET A 120 8.05 4.43 6.02
C MET A 120 9.25 4.23 5.07
N ASN A 121 10.04 5.27 4.87
CA ASN A 121 11.24 5.19 4.03
C ASN A 121 12.28 4.21 4.61
N SER A 122 12.51 4.28 5.92
CA SER A 122 13.45 3.37 6.61
C SER A 122 12.97 1.93 6.56
N LEU A 123 11.68 1.69 6.74
CA LEU A 123 11.08 0.36 6.68
C LEU A 123 11.18 -0.22 5.26
N MET A 124 10.75 0.53 4.24
CA MET A 124 10.71 0.07 2.85
C MET A 124 12.09 -0.27 2.26
N ARG A 125 13.16 0.36 2.74
CA ARG A 125 14.53 0.00 2.34
C ARG A 125 14.92 -1.45 2.70
N ASN A 126 14.20 -2.07 3.63
CA ASN A 126 14.46 -3.44 4.08
C ASN A 126 13.60 -4.48 3.36
N PHE A 127 12.67 -4.06 2.48
CA PHE A 127 11.77 -4.94 1.77
C PHE A 127 11.96 -4.84 0.26
N SER A 128 11.78 -5.96 -0.40
CA SER A 128 11.63 -6.05 -1.85
C SER A 128 10.44 -6.95 -2.17
N PHE A 129 9.61 -6.53 -3.13
CA PHE A 129 8.38 -7.23 -3.47
C PHE A 129 8.38 -7.65 -4.93
N VAL A 130 7.89 -8.86 -5.17
CA VAL A 130 7.51 -9.33 -6.50
C VAL A 130 6.01 -9.57 -6.48
N PHE A 131 5.26 -8.70 -7.16
CA PHE A 131 3.81 -8.81 -7.25
C PHE A 131 3.40 -9.80 -8.35
N GLN A 132 2.24 -10.43 -8.16
CA GLN A 132 1.66 -11.32 -9.16
C GLN A 132 1.25 -10.56 -10.43
N SER A 133 0.74 -9.32 -10.28
CA SER A 133 0.46 -8.41 -11.39
C SER A 133 1.61 -7.41 -11.50
N VAL A 134 2.39 -7.53 -12.57
CA VAL A 134 3.52 -6.64 -12.84
C VAL A 134 3.01 -5.40 -13.56
N TYR A 135 3.42 -4.23 -13.10
CA TYR A 135 3.18 -2.96 -13.76
C TYR A 135 4.50 -2.46 -14.36
N LEU A 136 4.47 -2.16 -15.65
CA LEU A 136 5.59 -1.52 -16.32
C LEU A 136 5.21 -0.07 -16.63
N PHE A 137 6.13 0.84 -16.35
CA PHE A 137 5.98 2.23 -16.74
C PHE A 137 6.21 2.36 -18.26
N ALA A 138 5.54 3.33 -18.89
CA ALA A 138 5.74 3.67 -20.30
C ALA A 138 7.11 4.32 -20.51
N ASP A 139 8.17 3.54 -20.36
CA ASP A 139 9.58 3.93 -20.43
C ASP A 139 10.41 2.74 -20.91
N THR A 140 11.70 2.93 -21.10
CA THR A 140 12.62 1.85 -21.51
C THR A 140 12.66 0.73 -20.46
N ILE A 141 13.02 -0.48 -20.87
CA ILE A 141 13.22 -1.62 -19.96
C ILE A 141 14.29 -1.28 -18.93
N GLU A 142 15.37 -0.62 -19.37
CA GLU A 142 16.44 -0.18 -18.47
C GLU A 142 15.92 0.75 -17.36
N ASN A 143 15.11 1.75 -17.71
CA ASN A 143 14.53 2.67 -16.73
C ASN A 143 13.54 1.97 -15.79
N ASN A 144 12.76 1.01 -16.28
CA ASN A 144 11.91 0.18 -15.44
C ASN A 144 12.72 -0.65 -14.42
N ILE A 145 13.89 -1.17 -14.81
CA ILE A 145 14.79 -1.89 -13.87
C ILE A 145 15.44 -0.90 -12.90
N LYS A 146 15.86 0.27 -13.38
CA LYS A 146 16.44 1.35 -12.56
C LYS A 146 15.46 1.97 -11.57
N PHE A 147 14.18 1.68 -11.66
CA PHE A 147 13.18 2.23 -10.72
C PHE A 147 13.52 1.94 -9.25
N GLY A 148 14.13 0.79 -8.95
CA GLY A 148 14.60 0.44 -7.61
C GLY A 148 15.86 1.18 -7.16
N ARG A 149 16.69 1.67 -8.13
CA ARG A 149 17.92 2.44 -7.88
C ARG A 149 18.25 3.26 -9.11
N GLN A 150 17.87 4.52 -9.10
CA GLN A 150 17.96 5.43 -10.25
C GLN A 150 19.39 5.73 -10.72
N ASP A 151 20.36 5.65 -9.81
CA ASP A 151 21.79 5.89 -10.06
C ASP A 151 22.56 4.64 -10.50
N ALA A 152 21.86 3.52 -10.72
CA ALA A 152 22.50 2.29 -11.17
C ALA A 152 23.16 2.47 -12.56
N SER A 153 24.36 1.92 -12.75
CA SER A 153 25.03 1.89 -14.05
C SER A 153 24.36 0.89 -15.01
N HIS A 154 24.64 1.03 -16.29
CA HIS A 154 24.13 0.07 -17.30
C HIS A 154 24.58 -1.37 -16.98
N GLU A 155 25.85 -1.55 -16.56
CA GLU A 155 26.42 -2.86 -16.23
C GLU A 155 25.67 -3.49 -15.05
N GLU A 156 25.33 -2.71 -14.02
CA GLU A 156 24.55 -3.17 -12.87
C GLU A 156 23.14 -3.57 -13.26
N VAL A 157 22.50 -2.84 -14.18
CA VAL A 157 21.18 -3.18 -14.73
C VAL A 157 21.23 -4.51 -15.47
N VAL A 158 22.23 -4.70 -16.33
CA VAL A 158 22.43 -5.96 -17.08
C VAL A 158 22.68 -7.12 -16.11
N GLU A 159 23.49 -6.92 -15.06
CA GLU A 159 23.74 -7.94 -14.05
C GLU A 159 22.45 -8.31 -13.28
N ALA A 160 21.65 -7.31 -12.90
CA ALA A 160 20.37 -7.54 -12.25
C ALA A 160 19.40 -8.31 -13.16
N ALA A 161 19.30 -7.93 -14.43
CA ALA A 161 18.49 -8.63 -15.43
C ALA A 161 18.91 -10.09 -15.62
N LYS A 162 20.22 -10.37 -15.66
CA LYS A 162 20.75 -11.74 -15.72
C LYS A 162 20.38 -12.55 -14.48
N LYS A 163 20.52 -11.97 -13.28
CA LYS A 163 20.14 -12.61 -12.02
C LYS A 163 18.64 -12.93 -11.96
N ALA A 164 17.81 -12.06 -12.56
CA ALA A 164 16.37 -12.25 -12.66
C ALA A 164 15.95 -13.16 -13.85
N CYS A 165 16.89 -13.70 -14.63
CA CYS A 165 16.63 -14.50 -15.81
C CYS A 165 15.78 -13.78 -16.89
N CYS A 166 15.86 -12.44 -16.99
CA CYS A 166 15.11 -11.64 -17.95
C CYS A 166 16.01 -10.95 -19.00
N HIS A 167 17.30 -11.22 -19.00
CA HIS A 167 18.26 -10.57 -19.91
C HIS A 167 17.98 -10.87 -21.41
N ASP A 168 17.53 -12.08 -21.72
CA ASP A 168 17.32 -12.50 -23.12
C ASP A 168 16.13 -11.78 -23.78
N PHE A 169 15.18 -11.29 -22.99
CA PHE A 169 14.05 -10.48 -23.48
C PHE A 169 14.48 -9.06 -23.92
N GLN A 170 15.60 -8.55 -23.44
CA GLN A 170 16.11 -7.22 -23.81
C GLN A 170 16.75 -7.17 -25.19
N GLN A 171 17.16 -8.31 -25.74
CA GLN A 171 17.81 -8.37 -27.04
C GLN A 171 16.84 -8.49 -28.22
N THR A 172 15.55 -8.69 -27.95
CA THR A 172 14.50 -8.93 -28.95
C THR A 172 13.56 -7.74 -29.17
N SER A 173 13.83 -6.57 -28.58
CA SER A 173 12.93 -5.38 -28.63
C SER A 173 13.60 -4.25 -29.38
#